data_5ca670e2def79743011aa85502fa3181
#
_entry.id   5ca670e2def79743011aa85502fa3181
#
_cell.length_a   1.000
_cell.length_b   1.000
_cell.length_c   1.000
_cell.angle_alpha   90.00
_cell.angle_beta   90.00
_cell.angle_gamma   90.00
#
_symmetry.space_group_name_H-M   'P 1'
#
loop_
_entity.id
_entity.type
_entity.pdbx_description
1 polymer ?
#
loop_
_entity_poly.entity_id
_entity_poly.type
_entity_poly.pdbx_seq_one_letter_code
_entity_poly.pdbx_strand_id
1 'polypeptide(L)'
;MNKFEIENLELYYGDFKALKNINMNISPNEITAFIGPSGCGKSTLLKTLDRMNDLVDTCKINGCVKYDGKDIYSYDINELRKNVAMVFQKPNPFAMSIYDNVAYGPKTHGIRSKKELDEIVEKSLRQAALWDEVGDKLKKSALALSGGQQQRLCIARTLAVNPDVILMDEPTSAPVSYTHLRAHETCA
;
A
#
# COMPACT_ATOMS: atom_id res chain seq x y z
N MET A 1 20.77 -7.02 -2.95
CA MET A 1 20.42 -5.59 -2.96
C MET A 1 19.12 -5.48 -2.17
N ASN A 2 19.04 -4.59 -1.18
CA ASN A 2 17.84 -4.44 -0.36
C ASN A 2 16.75 -3.71 -1.16
N LYS A 3 15.47 -3.97 -0.86
CA LYS A 3 14.35 -3.25 -1.45
C LYS A 3 14.20 -1.86 -0.85
N PHE A 4 14.35 -1.76 0.49
CA PHE A 4 14.54 -0.49 1.19
C PHE A 4 15.80 -0.52 2.04
N GLU A 5 16.49 0.62 2.09
CA GLU A 5 17.59 0.90 3.03
C GLU A 5 17.25 2.20 3.75
N ILE A 6 17.18 2.12 5.08
CA ILE A 6 16.79 3.23 5.94
C ILE A 6 17.96 3.51 6.89
N GLU A 7 18.48 4.73 6.86
CA GLU A 7 19.65 5.16 7.61
C GLU A 7 19.34 6.42 8.43
N ASN A 8 19.50 6.33 9.75
CA ASN A 8 19.35 7.44 10.70
C ASN A 8 18.04 8.21 10.53
N LEU A 9 16.95 7.51 10.19
CA LEU A 9 15.67 8.15 9.91
C LEU A 9 15.07 8.71 11.20
N GLU A 10 14.82 10.02 11.19
CA GLU A 10 14.08 10.74 12.20
C GLU A 10 12.91 11.49 11.55
N LEU A 11 11.77 11.50 12.22
CA LEU A 11 10.61 12.22 11.75
C LEU A 11 9.95 12.99 12.87
N TYR A 12 9.59 14.23 12.56
CA TYR A 12 8.93 15.17 13.47
C TYR A 12 7.60 15.63 12.88
N TYR A 13 6.57 15.73 13.73
CA TYR A 13 5.35 16.49 13.48
C TYR A 13 5.34 17.72 14.39
N GLY A 14 5.69 18.90 13.85
CA GLY A 14 6.00 20.06 14.65
C GLY A 14 7.18 19.75 15.60
N ASP A 15 6.95 19.89 16.92
CA ASP A 15 7.96 19.61 17.95
C ASP A 15 7.95 18.13 18.41
N PHE A 16 6.97 17.34 17.98
CA PHE A 16 6.87 15.94 18.39
C PHE A 16 7.73 15.04 17.50
N LYS A 17 8.75 14.40 18.10
CA LYS A 17 9.61 13.42 17.43
C LYS A 17 8.93 12.06 17.38
N ALA A 18 8.34 11.72 16.24
CA ALA A 18 7.57 10.48 16.01
C ALA A 18 8.46 9.27 15.68
N LEU A 19 9.54 9.46 14.92
CA LEU A 19 10.54 8.43 14.65
C LEU A 19 11.91 8.86 15.18
N LYS A 20 12.65 7.92 15.80
CA LYS A 20 13.91 8.19 16.52
C LYS A 20 15.00 7.27 16.01
N ASN A 21 15.86 7.78 15.12
CA ASN A 21 17.06 7.11 14.63
C ASN A 21 16.79 5.67 14.14
N ILE A 22 15.84 5.52 13.22
CA ILE A 22 15.51 4.22 12.64
C ILE A 22 16.58 3.85 11.61
N ASN A 23 17.16 2.65 11.80
CA ASN A 23 18.12 2.06 10.88
C ASN A 23 17.64 0.65 10.58
N MET A 24 17.35 0.34 9.31
CA MET A 24 16.89 -0.99 8.90
C MET A 24 17.02 -1.21 7.40
N ASN A 25 17.10 -2.48 7.03
CA ASN A 25 17.05 -2.94 5.65
C ASN A 25 15.82 -3.84 5.46
N ILE A 26 15.14 -3.70 4.33
CA ILE A 26 14.03 -4.56 3.92
C ILE A 26 14.45 -5.29 2.66
N SER A 27 14.44 -6.61 2.70
CA SER A 27 14.82 -7.46 1.56
C SER A 27 13.68 -7.52 0.51
N PRO A 28 14.01 -7.75 -0.77
CA PRO A 28 13.00 -8.01 -1.78
C PRO A 28 12.36 -9.41 -1.60
N ASN A 29 11.12 -9.54 -2.06
CA ASN A 29 10.36 -10.81 -2.07
C ASN A 29 10.14 -11.43 -0.69
N GLU A 30 10.08 -10.60 0.34
CA GLU A 30 9.84 -11.02 1.73
C GLU A 30 8.66 -10.26 2.33
N ILE A 31 8.01 -10.87 3.33
CA ILE A 31 7.03 -10.19 4.17
C ILE A 31 7.75 -9.70 5.41
N THR A 32 7.78 -8.37 5.60
CA THR A 32 8.30 -7.73 6.81
C THR A 32 7.14 -7.24 7.67
N ALA A 33 7.04 -7.69 8.91
CA ALA A 33 6.02 -7.25 9.86
C ALA A 33 6.61 -6.32 10.92
N PHE A 34 6.00 -5.15 11.10
CA PHE A 34 6.33 -4.23 12.20
C PHE A 34 5.39 -4.51 13.39
N ILE A 35 5.97 -4.99 14.49
CA ILE A 35 5.24 -5.31 15.71
C ILE A 35 5.59 -4.29 16.80
N GLY A 36 4.59 -3.81 17.51
CA GLY A 36 4.78 -2.87 18.62
C GLY A 36 3.45 -2.26 19.09
N PRO A 37 3.44 -1.58 20.24
CA PRO A 37 2.24 -0.99 20.80
C PRO A 37 1.64 0.09 19.89
N SER A 38 0.37 0.44 20.13
CA SER A 38 -0.26 1.56 19.43
C SER A 38 0.50 2.86 19.69
N GLY A 39 0.67 3.68 18.64
CA GLY A 39 1.38 4.96 18.73
C GLY A 39 2.91 4.87 18.70
N CYS A 40 3.54 3.70 18.55
CA CYS A 40 5.01 3.59 18.49
C CYS A 40 5.64 4.01 17.14
N GLY A 41 4.84 4.49 16.17
CA GLY A 41 5.35 5.03 14.91
C GLY A 41 5.24 4.12 13.69
N LYS A 42 4.65 2.91 13.78
CA LYS A 42 4.52 1.98 12.64
C LYS A 42 3.89 2.61 11.40
N SER A 43 2.71 3.20 11.56
CA SER A 43 2.01 3.89 10.46
C SER A 43 2.79 5.10 9.93
N THR A 44 3.53 5.79 10.81
CA THR A 44 4.39 6.91 10.41
C THR A 44 5.55 6.42 9.54
N LEU A 45 6.17 5.29 9.92
CA LEU A 45 7.24 4.68 9.12
C LEU A 45 6.71 4.24 7.76
N LEU A 46 5.59 3.50 7.71
CA LEU A 46 4.97 3.08 6.44
C LEU A 46 4.70 4.27 5.53
N LYS A 47 4.07 5.35 6.05
CA LYS A 47 3.79 6.58 5.31
C LYS A 47 5.04 7.36 4.89
N THR A 48 6.20 7.08 5.47
CA THR A 48 7.46 7.65 5.00
C THR A 48 7.94 6.95 3.74
N LEU A 49 7.76 5.62 3.64
CA LEU A 49 8.25 4.83 2.50
C LEU A 49 7.56 5.17 1.17
N ASP A 50 6.31 5.63 1.19
CA ASP A 50 5.55 6.09 0.01
C ASP A 50 5.43 7.61 -0.09
N ARG A 51 6.13 8.34 0.80
CA ARG A 51 6.13 9.80 0.89
C ARG A 51 4.73 10.40 1.16
N MET A 52 3.83 9.66 1.83
CA MET A 52 2.53 10.21 2.25
C MET A 52 2.67 11.27 3.35
N ASN A 53 3.77 11.24 4.12
CA ASN A 53 4.05 12.26 5.13
C ASN A 53 4.34 13.64 4.53
N ASP A 54 4.71 13.74 3.25
CA ASP A 54 4.88 15.01 2.52
C ASP A 54 3.58 15.84 2.45
N LEU A 55 2.42 15.21 2.68
CA LEU A 55 1.12 15.88 2.71
C LEU A 55 0.83 16.57 4.05
N VAL A 56 1.72 16.46 5.02
CA VAL A 56 1.58 17.07 6.36
C VAL A 56 2.57 18.23 6.46
N ASP A 57 2.08 19.45 6.41
CA ASP A 57 2.91 20.68 6.38
C ASP A 57 3.92 20.78 7.53
N THR A 58 3.58 20.23 8.70
CA THR A 58 4.45 20.25 9.88
C THR A 58 5.44 19.10 9.94
N CYS A 59 5.43 18.20 8.94
CA CYS A 59 6.31 17.04 8.91
C CYS A 59 7.73 17.45 8.48
N LYS A 60 8.71 17.05 9.30
CA LYS A 60 10.15 17.20 8.98
C LYS A 60 10.81 15.84 9.08
N ILE A 61 11.56 15.47 8.06
CA ILE A 61 12.23 14.17 7.94
C ILE A 61 13.73 14.42 7.81
N ASN A 62 14.52 13.74 8.65
CA ASN A 62 15.98 13.69 8.58
C ASN A 62 16.42 12.25 8.35
N GLY A 63 17.65 12.07 7.87
CA GLY A 63 18.18 10.75 7.52
C GLY A 63 17.98 10.43 6.03
N CYS A 64 18.13 9.17 5.67
CA CYS A 64 18.06 8.72 4.29
C CYS A 64 17.15 7.51 4.17
N VAL A 65 16.29 7.49 3.17
CA VAL A 65 15.49 6.32 2.79
C VAL A 65 15.71 6.05 1.30
N LYS A 66 16.24 4.87 1.00
CA LYS A 66 16.47 4.44 -0.38
C LYS A 66 15.48 3.33 -0.75
N TYR A 67 14.94 3.41 -1.93
CA TYR A 67 14.17 2.38 -2.61
C TYR A 67 14.95 1.92 -3.83
N ASP A 68 15.22 0.61 -3.96
CA ASP A 68 16.10 0.03 -4.99
C ASP A 68 17.45 0.79 -5.13
N GLY A 69 18.07 1.13 -3.99
CA GLY A 69 19.36 1.80 -3.92
C GLY A 69 19.37 3.29 -4.25
N LYS A 70 18.21 3.89 -4.58
CA LYS A 70 18.06 5.30 -4.94
C LYS A 70 17.19 6.02 -3.91
N ASP A 71 17.58 7.24 -3.51
CA ASP A 71 16.83 8.05 -2.56
C ASP A 71 15.38 8.24 -3.02
N ILE A 72 14.40 8.03 -2.11
CA ILE A 72 12.97 8.15 -2.43
C ILE A 72 12.59 9.55 -2.90
N TYR A 73 13.31 10.59 -2.49
CA TYR A 73 13.06 11.98 -2.90
C TYR A 73 13.60 12.30 -4.31
N SER A 74 14.40 11.41 -4.89
CA SER A 74 14.88 11.53 -6.26
C SER A 74 13.95 10.91 -7.31
N TYR A 75 12.89 10.20 -6.87
CA TYR A 75 11.84 9.69 -7.75
C TYR A 75 10.77 10.74 -8.02
N ASP A 76 10.13 10.67 -9.20
CA ASP A 76 8.81 11.27 -9.36
C ASP A 76 7.83 10.64 -8.38
N ILE A 77 7.01 11.46 -7.73
CA ILE A 77 6.14 10.99 -6.65
C ILE A 77 5.06 10.01 -7.12
N ASN A 78 4.58 10.18 -8.35
CA ASN A 78 3.57 9.28 -8.93
C ASN A 78 4.20 7.95 -9.31
N GLU A 79 5.44 7.98 -9.83
CA GLU A 79 6.21 6.77 -10.11
C GLU A 79 6.49 5.99 -8.81
N LEU A 80 6.96 6.68 -7.76
CA LEU A 80 7.19 6.04 -6.47
C LEU A 80 5.91 5.38 -5.94
N ARG A 81 4.79 6.11 -5.89
CA ARG A 81 3.52 5.60 -5.36
C ARG A 81 2.84 4.55 -6.24
N LYS A 82 3.21 4.45 -7.51
CA LYS A 82 2.82 3.34 -8.36
C LYS A 82 3.52 2.05 -7.95
N ASN A 83 4.83 2.14 -7.67
CA ASN A 83 5.66 0.99 -7.34
C ASN A 83 5.58 0.62 -5.85
N VAL A 84 5.39 1.61 -4.96
CA VAL A 84 5.23 1.45 -3.51
C VAL A 84 3.83 1.88 -3.13
N ALA A 85 2.90 0.94 -3.12
CA ALA A 85 1.48 1.22 -2.93
C ALA A 85 1.05 0.96 -1.47
N MET A 86 0.13 1.77 -0.96
CA MET A 86 -0.33 1.69 0.43
C MET A 86 -1.80 1.27 0.54
N VAL A 87 -2.06 0.33 1.45
CA VAL A 87 -3.39 -0.05 1.92
C VAL A 87 -3.57 0.51 3.33
N PHE A 88 -4.55 1.40 3.49
CA PHE A 88 -4.82 2.09 4.76
C PHE A 88 -5.62 1.21 5.72
N GLN A 89 -5.46 1.45 7.02
CA GLN A 89 -6.21 0.80 8.10
C GLN A 89 -7.74 0.95 7.91
N LYS A 90 -8.21 2.16 7.60
CA LYS A 90 -9.61 2.39 7.27
C LYS A 90 -9.83 2.25 5.77
N PRO A 91 -10.81 1.43 5.34
CA PRO A 91 -11.17 1.34 3.93
C PRO A 91 -11.51 2.72 3.36
N ASN A 92 -11.01 2.99 2.17
CA ASN A 92 -11.24 4.26 1.47
C ASN A 92 -11.65 4.03 0.01
N PRO A 93 -12.71 3.27 -0.27
CA PRO A 93 -13.18 3.10 -1.64
C PRO A 93 -13.64 4.44 -2.20
N PHE A 94 -13.39 4.65 -3.49
CA PHE A 94 -13.93 5.81 -4.19
C PHE A 94 -15.45 5.69 -4.35
N ALA A 95 -16.17 6.82 -4.39
CA ALA A 95 -17.61 6.90 -4.63
C ALA A 95 -17.95 6.55 -6.10
N MET A 96 -17.54 5.36 -6.53
CA MET A 96 -17.65 4.80 -7.87
C MET A 96 -18.15 3.35 -7.79
N SER A 97 -18.34 2.72 -8.96
CA SER A 97 -18.63 1.28 -9.01
C SER A 97 -17.47 0.44 -8.46
N ILE A 98 -17.75 -0.82 -8.12
CA ILE A 98 -16.72 -1.81 -7.74
C ILE A 98 -15.68 -1.93 -8.87
N TYR A 99 -16.16 -2.07 -10.12
CA TYR A 99 -15.32 -2.15 -11.31
C TYR A 99 -14.41 -0.93 -11.44
N ASP A 100 -14.98 0.28 -11.37
CA ASP A 100 -14.20 1.50 -11.58
C ASP A 100 -13.20 1.77 -10.47
N ASN A 101 -13.46 1.31 -9.23
CA ASN A 101 -12.46 1.36 -8.16
C ASN A 101 -11.21 0.58 -8.53
N VAL A 102 -11.35 -0.67 -9.03
CA VAL A 102 -10.20 -1.52 -9.38
C VAL A 102 -9.55 -1.04 -10.67
N ALA A 103 -10.35 -0.69 -11.68
CA ALA A 103 -9.86 -0.22 -12.98
C ALA A 103 -9.26 1.19 -12.95
N TYR A 104 -9.41 1.94 -11.85
CA TYR A 104 -8.96 3.34 -11.75
C TYR A 104 -7.47 3.51 -12.03
N GLY A 105 -6.64 2.79 -11.28
CA GLY A 105 -5.18 2.84 -11.43
C GLY A 105 -4.72 2.45 -12.84
N PRO A 106 -5.08 1.27 -13.36
CA PRO A 106 -4.78 0.85 -14.72
C PRO A 106 -5.17 1.87 -15.79
N LYS A 107 -6.39 2.44 -15.70
CA LYS A 107 -6.85 3.51 -16.61
C LYS A 107 -5.95 4.75 -16.54
N THR A 108 -5.59 5.18 -15.32
CA THR A 108 -4.73 6.35 -15.10
C THR A 108 -3.33 6.13 -15.67
N HIS A 109 -2.85 4.88 -15.62
CA HIS A 109 -1.55 4.49 -16.21
C HIS A 109 -1.62 4.13 -17.70
N GLY A 110 -2.71 4.48 -18.38
CA GLY A 110 -2.80 4.45 -19.85
C GLY A 110 -3.41 3.20 -20.44
N ILE A 111 -3.88 2.22 -19.65
CA ILE A 111 -4.57 1.05 -20.19
C ILE A 111 -5.96 1.48 -20.69
N ARG A 112 -6.20 1.32 -22.00
CA ARG A 112 -7.45 1.72 -22.68
C ARG A 112 -8.28 0.54 -23.16
N SER A 113 -7.65 -0.63 -23.33
CA SER A 113 -8.34 -1.84 -23.78
C SER A 113 -9.33 -2.32 -22.74
N LYS A 114 -10.63 -2.39 -23.12
CA LYS A 114 -11.66 -2.89 -22.22
C LYS A 114 -11.40 -4.34 -21.82
N LYS A 115 -10.97 -5.18 -22.77
CA LYS A 115 -10.65 -6.59 -22.50
C LYS A 115 -9.56 -6.72 -21.46
N GLU A 116 -8.47 -5.97 -21.60
CA GLU A 116 -7.34 -5.97 -20.66
C GLU A 116 -7.77 -5.47 -19.28
N LEU A 117 -8.60 -4.41 -19.23
CA LEU A 117 -9.16 -3.91 -17.96
C LEU A 117 -10.05 -4.96 -17.27
N ASP A 118 -10.88 -5.67 -18.03
CA ASP A 118 -11.76 -6.71 -17.51
C ASP A 118 -10.92 -7.86 -16.90
N GLU A 119 -9.85 -8.29 -17.57
CA GLU A 119 -8.91 -9.30 -17.08
C GLU A 119 -8.17 -8.84 -15.80
N ILE A 120 -7.68 -7.60 -15.76
CA ILE A 120 -7.02 -7.02 -14.57
C ILE A 120 -7.99 -6.96 -13.39
N VAL A 121 -9.22 -6.48 -13.62
CA VAL A 121 -10.23 -6.35 -12.56
C VAL A 121 -10.59 -7.70 -11.98
N GLU A 122 -10.88 -8.71 -12.82
CA GLU A 122 -11.19 -10.06 -12.37
C GLU A 122 -10.01 -10.64 -11.57
N LYS A 123 -8.80 -10.61 -12.13
CA LYS A 123 -7.58 -11.12 -11.48
C LYS A 123 -7.38 -10.48 -10.10
N SER A 124 -7.46 -9.16 -10.01
CA SER A 124 -7.22 -8.43 -8.76
C SER A 124 -8.29 -8.72 -7.70
N LEU A 125 -9.56 -8.83 -8.10
CA LEU A 125 -10.65 -9.20 -7.19
C LEU A 125 -10.51 -10.64 -6.70
N ARG A 126 -10.05 -11.58 -7.54
CA ARG A 126 -9.74 -12.95 -7.13
C ARG A 126 -8.59 -13.00 -6.14
N GLN A 127 -7.50 -12.28 -6.40
CA GLN A 127 -6.35 -12.18 -5.50
C GLN A 127 -6.72 -11.61 -4.13
N ALA A 128 -7.66 -10.65 -4.10
CA ALA A 128 -8.20 -10.08 -2.87
C ALA A 128 -9.32 -10.91 -2.22
N ALA A 129 -9.60 -12.14 -2.70
CA ALA A 129 -10.66 -13.02 -2.22
C ALA A 129 -12.04 -12.33 -2.17
N LEU A 130 -12.37 -11.52 -3.18
CA LEU A 130 -13.62 -10.76 -3.24
C LEU A 130 -14.47 -11.11 -4.47
N TRP A 131 -13.90 -11.76 -5.49
CA TRP A 131 -14.58 -12.03 -6.76
C TRP A 131 -15.90 -12.79 -6.60
N ASP A 132 -15.92 -13.86 -5.81
CA ASP A 132 -17.07 -14.73 -5.64
C ASP A 132 -18.27 -14.02 -4.98
N GLU A 133 -18.01 -12.91 -4.27
CA GLU A 133 -19.03 -12.11 -3.59
C GLU A 133 -19.57 -10.97 -4.48
N VAL A 134 -18.77 -10.48 -5.45
CA VAL A 134 -19.10 -9.25 -6.20
C VAL A 134 -19.04 -9.38 -7.71
N GLY A 135 -18.61 -10.50 -8.26
CA GLY A 135 -18.40 -10.68 -9.70
C GLY A 135 -19.65 -10.43 -10.54
N ASP A 136 -20.85 -10.70 -9.99
CA ASP A 136 -22.16 -10.41 -10.60
C ASP A 136 -22.65 -8.97 -10.39
N LYS A 137 -21.92 -8.17 -9.57
CA LYS A 137 -22.35 -6.85 -9.06
C LYS A 137 -21.35 -5.73 -9.35
N LEU A 138 -20.43 -5.92 -10.28
CA LEU A 138 -19.32 -5.00 -10.54
C LEU A 138 -19.73 -3.55 -10.82
N LYS A 139 -20.93 -3.35 -11.33
CA LYS A 139 -21.50 -2.02 -11.61
C LYS A 139 -22.15 -1.35 -10.40
N LYS A 140 -22.32 -2.06 -9.27
CA LYS A 140 -22.86 -1.48 -8.04
C LYS A 140 -21.85 -0.56 -7.37
N SER A 141 -22.36 0.38 -6.56
CA SER A 141 -21.54 1.30 -5.77
C SER A 141 -20.66 0.54 -4.79
N ALA A 142 -19.36 0.88 -4.76
CA ALA A 142 -18.42 0.35 -3.80
C ALA A 142 -18.75 0.72 -2.34
N LEU A 143 -19.44 1.86 -2.14
CA LEU A 143 -19.87 2.31 -0.82
C LEU A 143 -20.99 1.45 -0.20
N ALA A 144 -21.68 0.65 -1.02
CA ALA A 144 -22.72 -0.28 -0.54
C ALA A 144 -22.15 -1.60 0.00
N LEU A 145 -20.85 -1.82 -0.10
CA LEU A 145 -20.16 -3.00 0.42
C LEU A 145 -20.01 -2.94 1.94
N SER A 146 -19.95 -4.09 2.60
CA SER A 146 -19.58 -4.17 4.02
C SER A 146 -18.14 -3.70 4.25
N GLY A 147 -17.79 -3.32 5.49
CA GLY A 147 -16.44 -2.81 5.80
C GLY A 147 -15.31 -3.79 5.39
N GLY A 148 -15.49 -5.10 5.63
CA GLY A 148 -14.52 -6.11 5.20
C GLY A 148 -14.43 -6.26 3.68
N GLN A 149 -15.56 -6.15 2.96
CA GLN A 149 -15.57 -6.13 1.50
C GLN A 149 -14.91 -4.86 0.94
N GLN A 150 -15.15 -3.71 1.57
CA GLN A 150 -14.48 -2.45 1.18
C GLN A 150 -12.97 -2.54 1.38
N GLN A 151 -12.51 -3.18 2.46
CA GLN A 151 -11.08 -3.40 2.70
C GLN A 151 -10.47 -4.27 1.60
N ARG A 152 -11.10 -5.41 1.27
CA ARG A 152 -10.66 -6.29 0.18
C ARG A 152 -10.71 -5.59 -1.18
N LEU A 153 -11.69 -4.71 -1.40
CA LEU A 153 -11.75 -3.88 -2.61
C LEU A 153 -10.56 -2.90 -2.70
N CYS A 154 -10.18 -2.26 -1.59
CA CYS A 154 -8.99 -1.41 -1.55
C CYS A 154 -7.71 -2.20 -1.84
N ILE A 155 -7.61 -3.45 -1.34
CA ILE A 155 -6.51 -4.36 -1.67
C ILE A 155 -6.52 -4.70 -3.17
N ALA A 156 -7.68 -5.07 -3.74
CA ALA A 156 -7.80 -5.36 -5.17
C ALA A 156 -7.39 -4.16 -6.04
N ARG A 157 -7.82 -2.94 -5.65
CA ARG A 157 -7.42 -1.69 -6.31
C ARG A 157 -5.90 -1.48 -6.30
N THR A 158 -5.27 -1.79 -5.18
CA THR A 158 -3.81 -1.72 -5.03
C THR A 158 -3.11 -2.76 -5.91
N LEU A 159 -3.57 -4.00 -5.92
CA LEU A 159 -3.01 -5.08 -6.74
C LEU A 159 -3.14 -4.82 -8.25
N ALA A 160 -4.18 -4.10 -8.66
CA ALA A 160 -4.47 -3.84 -10.07
C ALA A 160 -3.38 -3.02 -10.81
N VAL A 161 -2.58 -2.24 -10.10
CA VAL A 161 -1.44 -1.50 -10.67
C VAL A 161 -0.15 -2.28 -10.66
N ASN A 162 -0.18 -3.54 -10.14
CA ASN A 162 0.97 -4.43 -10.03
C ASN A 162 2.20 -3.76 -9.38
N PRO A 163 2.07 -3.29 -8.13
CA PRO A 163 3.15 -2.60 -7.44
C PRO A 163 4.27 -3.59 -7.05
N ASP A 164 5.49 -3.09 -6.91
CA ASP A 164 6.64 -3.85 -6.41
C ASP A 164 6.58 -4.09 -4.90
N VAL A 165 6.00 -3.14 -4.17
CA VAL A 165 5.86 -3.18 -2.71
C VAL A 165 4.44 -2.79 -2.32
N ILE A 166 3.87 -3.55 -1.39
CA ILE A 166 2.59 -3.23 -0.77
C ILE A 166 2.82 -2.95 0.70
N LEU A 167 2.55 -1.72 1.11
CA LEU A 167 2.54 -1.29 2.50
C LEU A 167 1.14 -1.49 3.08
N MET A 168 1.03 -2.19 4.20
CA MET A 168 -0.25 -2.46 4.85
C MET A 168 -0.23 -1.89 6.27
N ASP A 169 -1.09 -0.91 6.52
CA ASP A 169 -1.26 -0.32 7.85
C ASP A 169 -2.40 -1.02 8.57
N GLU A 170 -2.05 -1.93 9.51
CA GLU A 170 -2.98 -2.73 10.33
C GLU A 170 -4.15 -3.34 9.50
N PRO A 171 -3.89 -4.23 8.54
CA PRO A 171 -4.92 -4.84 7.73
C PRO A 171 -5.79 -5.77 8.60
N THR A 172 -6.81 -5.22 9.26
CA THR A 172 -7.72 -5.99 10.09
C THR A 172 -8.63 -6.85 9.22
N SER A 173 -8.59 -8.17 9.43
CA SER A 173 -9.60 -9.15 9.01
C SER A 173 -9.74 -9.49 7.51
N ALA A 174 -8.83 -9.19 6.62
CA ALA A 174 -8.88 -9.77 5.29
C ALA A 174 -7.97 -11.00 5.23
N PRO A 175 -8.48 -12.23 5.09
CA PRO A 175 -7.65 -13.36 4.72
C PRO A 175 -7.18 -13.13 3.28
N VAL A 176 -6.04 -12.47 3.11
CA VAL A 176 -5.38 -12.41 1.82
C VAL A 176 -4.54 -13.67 1.73
N SER A 177 -4.84 -14.54 0.78
CA SER A 177 -4.04 -15.73 0.53
C SER A 177 -2.69 -15.30 -0.05
N TYR A 178 -1.71 -15.11 0.81
CA TYR A 178 -0.31 -14.82 0.43
C TYR A 178 0.44 -16.09 0.02
N THR A 179 -0.22 -17.06 -0.61
CA THR A 179 0.35 -18.36 -0.94
C THR A 179 1.59 -18.30 -1.85
N HIS A 180 1.98 -17.14 -2.32
CA HIS A 180 3.19 -16.93 -3.15
C HIS A 180 4.29 -16.09 -2.48
N LEU A 181 4.08 -15.61 -1.25
CA LEU A 181 5.08 -14.84 -0.51
C LEU A 181 5.56 -15.66 0.70
N ARG A 182 6.86 -15.95 0.79
CA ARG A 182 7.47 -16.58 1.97
C ARG A 182 7.56 -15.56 3.10
N ALA A 183 6.94 -15.87 4.24
CA ALA A 183 7.07 -15.05 5.44
C ALA A 183 8.36 -15.43 6.17
N HIS A 184 9.17 -14.42 6.52
CA HIS A 184 10.16 -14.52 7.58
C HIS A 184 9.75 -13.57 8.70
N GLU A 185 9.44 -14.13 9.86
CA GLU A 185 9.21 -13.37 11.08
C GLU A 185 10.57 -12.99 11.66
N THR A 186 10.86 -11.69 11.70
CA THR A 186 11.98 -11.17 12.49
C THR A 186 11.42 -10.49 13.73
N CYS A 187 11.61 -11.12 14.88
CA CYS A 187 11.43 -10.48 16.17
C CYS A 187 12.62 -9.53 16.42
N ALA A 188 12.33 -8.27 16.66
CA ALA A 188 13.25 -7.30 17.23
C ALA A 188 12.74 -6.84 18.57
#